data_9f6213815f3d6b2922e90f855d3fac2c
#
_entry.id   9f6213815f3d6b2922e90f855d3fac2c
#
_cell.length_a   1.000
_cell.length_b   1.000
_cell.length_c   1.000
_cell.angle_alpha   90.00
_cell.angle_beta   90.00
_cell.angle_gamma   90.00
#
_symmetry.space_group_name_H-M   'P 1'
#
loop_
_entity.id
_entity.type
_entity.pdbx_description
1 polymer ?
#
loop_
_entity_poly.entity_id
_entity_poly.type
_entity_poly.pdbx_seq_one_letter_code
_entity_poly.pdbx_strand_id
1 'polypeptide(L)'
;LMCSFVYPLALTGVSQLTMKAKADGSKVDKDGNLTTDTKEAVGSALIGQDFTEDCYFQGRVSAVNYNTYTEEQKESGEYAGVASGSYNYANSNPELKERMEKDLEQFLKEHPGVKAEDVPAELLTASGSGLDPHISPESAEVQIPTVAKNSGLSEEEVKKIVEENTEKKTLGVFGEERVNVLGCNLDIAAAMGK
;
A
#
# COMPACT_ATOMS: atom_id res chain seq x y z
N LEU A 1 -25.87 6.68 -26.48
CA LEU A 1 -26.36 5.33 -26.19
C LEU A 1 -25.24 4.28 -26.37
N MET A 2 -24.58 4.21 -27.54
CA MET A 2 -23.49 3.23 -27.80
C MET A 2 -22.35 3.33 -26.80
N CYS A 3 -21.73 4.50 -26.66
CA CYS A 3 -20.56 4.68 -25.78
C CYS A 3 -20.90 4.71 -24.29
N SER A 4 -22.11 5.18 -23.94
CA SER A 4 -22.51 5.34 -22.52
C SER A 4 -23.22 4.12 -21.93
N PHE A 5 -23.72 3.21 -22.76
CA PHE A 5 -24.52 2.08 -22.31
C PHE A 5 -24.02 0.75 -22.89
N VAL A 6 -24.03 0.60 -24.22
CA VAL A 6 -23.71 -0.69 -24.85
C VAL A 6 -22.25 -1.09 -24.63
N TYR A 7 -21.31 -0.17 -24.84
CA TYR A 7 -19.87 -0.43 -24.68
C TYR A 7 -19.49 -0.79 -23.21
N PRO A 8 -19.90 -0.02 -22.18
CA PRO A 8 -19.62 -0.41 -20.78
C PRO A 8 -20.23 -1.76 -20.39
N LEU A 9 -21.47 -2.05 -20.81
CA LEU A 9 -22.10 -3.34 -20.52
C LEU A 9 -21.38 -4.51 -21.21
N ALA A 10 -20.96 -4.33 -22.46
CA ALA A 10 -20.21 -5.35 -23.18
C ALA A 10 -18.86 -5.64 -22.50
N LEU A 11 -18.12 -4.59 -22.10
CA LEU A 11 -16.86 -4.75 -21.37
C LEU A 11 -17.07 -5.41 -20.00
N THR A 12 -18.11 -5.01 -19.26
CA THR A 12 -18.47 -5.64 -17.99
C THR A 12 -18.77 -7.12 -18.18
N GLY A 13 -19.58 -7.47 -19.18
CA GLY A 13 -19.89 -8.86 -19.48
C GLY A 13 -18.66 -9.69 -19.83
N VAL A 14 -17.78 -9.18 -20.68
CA VAL A 14 -16.53 -9.86 -21.04
C VAL A 14 -15.61 -10.03 -19.83
N SER A 15 -15.40 -8.97 -19.04
CA SER A 15 -14.51 -9.03 -17.88
C SER A 15 -15.03 -9.94 -16.77
N GLN A 16 -16.34 -9.98 -16.53
CA GLN A 16 -16.96 -10.90 -15.57
C GLN A 16 -16.85 -12.37 -16.00
N LEU A 17 -16.81 -12.65 -17.31
CA LEU A 17 -16.63 -14.02 -17.82
C LEU A 17 -15.16 -14.47 -17.85
N THR A 18 -14.22 -13.56 -18.11
CA THR A 18 -12.81 -13.92 -18.35
C THR A 18 -11.90 -13.64 -17.18
N MET A 19 -12.20 -12.63 -16.34
CA MET A 19 -11.33 -12.18 -15.25
C MET A 19 -12.13 -11.66 -14.05
N LYS A 20 -13.06 -12.45 -13.57
CA LYS A 20 -14.04 -12.04 -12.55
C LYS A 20 -13.41 -11.40 -11.30
N ALA A 21 -12.39 -12.03 -10.71
CA ALA A 21 -11.73 -11.49 -9.52
C ALA A 21 -11.13 -10.07 -9.76
N LYS A 22 -10.54 -9.84 -10.93
CA LYS A 22 -10.02 -8.50 -11.31
C LYS A 22 -11.16 -7.52 -11.57
N ALA A 23 -12.23 -7.96 -12.23
CA ALA A 23 -13.41 -7.14 -12.50
C ALA A 23 -14.13 -6.72 -11.20
N ASP A 24 -14.06 -7.56 -10.16
CA ASP A 24 -14.63 -7.30 -8.83
C ASP A 24 -13.67 -6.55 -7.88
N GLY A 25 -12.57 -5.99 -8.41
CA GLY A 25 -11.67 -5.09 -7.68
C GLY A 25 -10.42 -5.77 -7.10
N SER A 26 -10.01 -6.93 -7.63
CA SER A 26 -8.78 -7.64 -7.20
C SER A 26 -8.70 -7.82 -5.68
N LYS A 27 -9.82 -8.19 -5.06
CA LYS A 27 -9.88 -8.45 -3.62
C LYS A 27 -8.98 -9.64 -3.27
N VAL A 28 -8.32 -9.57 -2.13
CA VAL A 28 -7.46 -10.63 -1.60
C VAL A 28 -7.97 -11.12 -0.26
N ASP A 29 -7.85 -12.43 -0.03
CA ASP A 29 -8.11 -13.06 1.26
C ASP A 29 -6.89 -12.96 2.19
N LYS A 30 -7.00 -13.49 3.40
CA LYS A 30 -5.91 -13.51 4.39
C LYS A 30 -4.65 -14.29 3.94
N ASP A 31 -4.78 -15.18 2.97
CA ASP A 31 -3.69 -15.99 2.43
C ASP A 31 -3.09 -15.35 1.16
N GLY A 32 -3.50 -14.10 0.83
CA GLY A 32 -3.00 -13.33 -0.32
C GLY A 32 -3.61 -13.75 -1.67
N ASN A 33 -4.56 -14.69 -1.70
CA ASN A 33 -5.17 -15.15 -2.95
C ASN A 33 -6.30 -14.21 -3.39
N LEU A 34 -6.43 -14.07 -4.71
CA LEU A 34 -7.58 -13.33 -5.26
C LEU A 34 -8.90 -14.03 -4.92
N THR A 35 -9.81 -13.30 -4.29
CA THR A 35 -11.15 -13.79 -3.94
C THR A 35 -12.26 -12.94 -4.56
N THR A 36 -13.40 -13.56 -4.82
CA THR A 36 -14.65 -12.86 -5.18
C THR A 36 -15.60 -12.77 -3.99
N ASP A 37 -15.29 -13.46 -2.88
CA ASP A 37 -16.09 -13.37 -1.65
C ASP A 37 -15.69 -12.13 -0.84
N THR A 38 -16.64 -11.22 -0.67
CA THR A 38 -16.41 -9.98 0.09
C THR A 38 -16.26 -10.23 1.60
N LYS A 39 -16.72 -11.38 2.10
CA LYS A 39 -16.60 -11.72 3.53
C LYS A 39 -15.23 -12.25 3.90
N GLU A 40 -14.55 -12.88 2.96
CA GLU A 40 -13.19 -13.40 3.13
C GLU A 40 -12.13 -12.36 2.78
N ALA A 41 -12.52 -11.31 2.06
CA ALA A 41 -11.60 -10.28 1.61
C ALA A 41 -11.08 -9.44 2.78
N VAL A 42 -9.76 -9.35 2.90
CA VAL A 42 -9.05 -8.48 3.86
C VAL A 42 -8.57 -7.18 3.23
N GLY A 43 -8.61 -7.09 1.89
CA GLY A 43 -8.21 -5.89 1.16
C GLY A 43 -8.30 -6.08 -0.36
N SER A 44 -7.66 -5.19 -1.08
CA SER A 44 -7.48 -5.28 -2.53
C SER A 44 -5.99 -5.15 -2.86
N ALA A 45 -5.50 -5.98 -3.77
CA ALA A 45 -4.12 -5.88 -4.28
C ALA A 45 -3.81 -4.52 -4.96
N LEU A 46 -4.85 -3.76 -5.32
CA LEU A 46 -4.73 -2.49 -6.04
C LEU A 46 -4.91 -1.25 -5.14
N ILE A 47 -5.17 -1.43 -3.85
CA ILE A 47 -5.46 -0.33 -2.91
C ILE A 47 -4.61 -0.52 -1.66
N GLY A 48 -3.79 0.48 -1.35
CA GLY A 48 -3.00 0.50 -0.12
C GLY A 48 -3.86 0.57 1.13
N GLN A 49 -3.28 0.13 2.23
CA GLN A 49 -3.87 0.18 3.57
C GLN A 49 -2.90 0.85 4.52
N ASP A 50 -3.44 1.40 5.60
CA ASP A 50 -2.65 1.95 6.69
C ASP A 50 -2.22 0.82 7.65
N PHE A 51 -0.90 0.64 7.78
CA PHE A 51 -0.29 -0.31 8.71
C PHE A 51 0.49 0.47 9.76
N THR A 52 0.08 0.33 11.03
CA THR A 52 0.63 1.11 12.15
C THR A 52 1.49 0.29 13.11
N GLU A 53 1.55 -1.05 12.95
CA GLU A 53 2.37 -1.91 13.78
C GLU A 53 3.77 -2.07 13.18
N ASP A 54 4.82 -1.94 13.99
CA ASP A 54 6.23 -2.01 13.58
C ASP A 54 6.66 -3.37 12.99
N CYS A 55 5.84 -4.41 13.14
CA CYS A 55 6.09 -5.73 12.54
C CYS A 55 5.67 -5.80 11.07
N TYR A 56 5.06 -4.76 10.54
CA TYR A 56 4.61 -4.66 9.14
C TYR A 56 5.32 -3.55 8.39
N PHE A 57 5.41 -3.73 7.07
CA PHE A 57 5.86 -2.66 6.17
C PHE A 57 4.85 -1.53 6.13
N GLN A 58 5.33 -0.32 6.16
CA GLN A 58 4.55 0.89 5.97
C GLN A 58 4.55 1.30 4.51
N GLY A 59 3.41 1.81 4.04
CA GLY A 59 3.23 2.36 2.71
C GLY A 59 3.67 3.82 2.62
N ARG A 60 3.31 4.47 1.51
CA ARG A 60 3.53 5.91 1.30
C ARG A 60 2.57 6.74 2.14
N VAL A 61 2.94 7.98 2.42
CA VAL A 61 2.04 8.93 3.09
C VAL A 61 0.74 9.11 2.29
N SER A 62 -0.40 9.02 2.98
CA SER A 62 -1.73 9.18 2.37
C SER A 62 -2.40 10.48 2.84
N ALA A 63 -2.85 11.30 1.87
CA ALA A 63 -3.64 12.50 2.16
C ALA A 63 -5.11 12.20 2.53
N VAL A 64 -5.53 10.95 2.33
CA VAL A 64 -6.90 10.48 2.61
C VAL A 64 -6.91 9.33 3.63
N ASN A 65 -5.80 9.16 4.36
CA ASN A 65 -5.61 8.13 5.39
C ASN A 65 -6.02 6.73 4.89
N TYR A 66 -5.75 6.39 3.63
CA TYR A 66 -6.15 5.14 2.98
C TYR A 66 -7.64 4.79 3.13
N ASN A 67 -8.48 5.78 3.37
CA ASN A 67 -9.89 5.64 3.77
C ASN A 67 -10.10 4.78 5.02
N THR A 68 -9.11 4.74 5.92
CA THR A 68 -9.16 4.02 7.19
C THR A 68 -9.69 4.96 8.27
N TYR A 69 -10.88 4.68 8.78
CA TYR A 69 -11.55 5.47 9.80
C TYR A 69 -12.12 4.55 10.88
N THR A 70 -12.05 5.00 12.12
CA THR A 70 -12.71 4.34 13.24
C THR A 70 -14.23 4.52 13.16
N GLU A 71 -14.98 3.70 13.86
CA GLU A 71 -16.44 3.87 13.91
C GLU A 71 -16.82 5.25 14.52
N GLU A 72 -16.06 5.72 15.53
CA GLU A 72 -16.26 7.06 16.12
C GLU A 72 -16.06 8.18 15.10
N GLN A 73 -15.01 8.10 14.26
CA GLN A 73 -14.77 9.06 13.18
C GLN A 73 -15.87 9.03 12.10
N LYS A 74 -16.44 7.86 11.84
CA LYS A 74 -17.58 7.74 10.91
C LYS A 74 -18.84 8.38 11.50
N GLU A 75 -19.11 8.16 12.79
CA GLU A 75 -20.26 8.72 13.49
C GLU A 75 -20.14 10.24 13.69
N SER A 76 -18.94 10.77 13.92
CA SER A 76 -18.70 12.21 14.07
C SER A 76 -18.82 12.99 12.77
N GLY A 77 -18.91 12.31 11.61
CA GLY A 77 -18.95 12.93 10.29
C GLY A 77 -17.58 13.32 9.73
N GLU A 78 -16.50 12.88 10.36
CA GLU A 78 -15.14 13.05 9.86
C GLU A 78 -14.89 12.19 8.60
N TYR A 79 -15.59 11.07 8.49
CA TYR A 79 -15.58 10.22 7.31
C TYR A 79 -16.55 10.74 6.25
N ALA A 80 -15.97 11.23 5.14
CA ALA A 80 -16.75 11.76 4.01
C ALA A 80 -17.03 10.71 2.90
N GLY A 81 -16.75 9.44 3.15
CA GLY A 81 -16.86 8.36 2.16
C GLY A 81 -15.51 8.03 1.48
N VAL A 82 -15.52 7.05 0.57
CA VAL A 82 -14.31 6.63 -0.16
C VAL A 82 -13.82 7.78 -1.03
N ALA A 83 -12.57 8.18 -0.82
CA ALA A 83 -11.92 9.28 -1.52
C ALA A 83 -10.55 8.86 -2.08
N SER A 84 -10.12 9.55 -3.12
CA SER A 84 -8.76 9.49 -3.65
C SER A 84 -8.26 10.94 -3.77
N GLY A 85 -7.07 11.21 -3.31
CA GLY A 85 -6.53 12.57 -3.33
C GLY A 85 -5.11 12.69 -2.83
N SER A 86 -4.55 13.87 -3.02
CA SER A 86 -3.22 14.24 -2.56
C SER A 86 -3.25 15.64 -1.96
N TYR A 87 -2.27 15.97 -1.13
CA TYR A 87 -2.11 17.33 -0.60
C TYR A 87 -1.85 18.38 -1.68
N ASN A 88 -1.35 17.96 -2.84
CA ASN A 88 -1.05 18.86 -3.98
C ASN A 88 -0.12 20.03 -3.63
N TYR A 89 0.79 19.83 -2.68
CA TYR A 89 1.76 20.85 -2.30
C TYR A 89 2.77 21.11 -3.42
N ALA A 90 3.03 22.37 -3.69
CA ALA A 90 4.18 22.76 -4.51
C ALA A 90 5.48 22.49 -3.75
N ASN A 91 6.57 22.21 -4.48
CA ASN A 91 7.89 21.95 -3.88
C ASN A 91 8.41 23.11 -3.00
N SER A 92 7.93 24.34 -3.25
CA SER A 92 8.25 25.54 -2.47
C SER A 92 7.34 25.79 -1.28
N ASN A 93 6.31 24.93 -1.07
CA ASN A 93 5.37 25.11 0.03
C ASN A 93 6.05 24.79 1.37
N PRO A 94 6.09 25.72 2.35
CA PRO A 94 6.70 25.48 3.65
C PRO A 94 6.00 24.36 4.43
N GLU A 95 4.70 24.16 4.29
CA GLU A 95 3.95 23.08 4.93
C GLU A 95 4.42 21.69 4.47
N LEU A 96 4.80 21.54 3.19
CA LEU A 96 5.40 20.30 2.69
C LEU A 96 6.68 19.96 3.44
N LYS A 97 7.57 20.98 3.61
CA LYS A 97 8.85 20.80 4.27
C LYS A 97 8.65 20.44 5.75
N GLU A 98 7.80 21.18 6.45
CA GLU A 98 7.49 20.92 7.87
C GLU A 98 6.92 19.51 8.08
N ARG A 99 6.01 19.06 7.21
CA ARG A 99 5.45 17.71 7.26
C ARG A 99 6.51 16.65 7.03
N MET A 100 7.33 16.81 5.98
CA MET A 100 8.41 15.86 5.67
C MET A 100 9.45 15.76 6.80
N GLU A 101 9.76 16.86 7.48
CA GLU A 101 10.66 16.86 8.64
C GLU A 101 10.05 16.05 9.80
N LYS A 102 8.76 16.23 10.08
CA LYS A 102 8.04 15.45 11.11
C LYS A 102 7.95 13.96 10.76
N ASP A 103 7.60 13.65 9.51
CA ASP A 103 7.48 12.28 9.03
C ASP A 103 8.85 11.57 9.09
N LEU A 104 9.94 12.27 8.75
CA LEU A 104 11.30 11.76 8.88
C LEU A 104 11.69 11.49 10.35
N GLU A 105 11.39 12.43 11.25
CA GLU A 105 11.65 12.22 12.68
C GLU A 105 10.91 11.00 13.23
N GLN A 106 9.66 10.83 12.81
CA GLN A 106 8.82 9.70 13.23
C GLN A 106 9.38 8.39 12.66
N PHE A 107 9.69 8.36 11.36
CA PHE A 107 10.28 7.20 10.70
C PHE A 107 11.57 6.74 11.37
N LEU A 108 12.49 7.67 11.69
CA LEU A 108 13.74 7.34 12.35
C LEU A 108 13.58 6.82 13.79
N LYS A 109 12.50 7.18 14.49
CA LYS A 109 12.16 6.60 15.79
C LYS A 109 11.67 5.15 15.68
N GLU A 110 10.88 4.88 14.67
CA GLU A 110 10.32 3.54 14.38
C GLU A 110 11.38 2.61 13.78
N HIS A 111 12.36 3.17 13.05
CA HIS A 111 13.44 2.41 12.40
C HIS A 111 14.83 2.78 12.98
N PRO A 112 15.12 2.37 14.23
CA PRO A 112 16.40 2.69 14.87
C PRO A 112 17.55 1.98 14.13
N GLY A 113 18.50 2.76 13.66
CA GLY A 113 19.64 2.29 12.87
C GLY A 113 19.64 2.75 11.42
N VAL A 114 18.49 3.23 10.91
CA VAL A 114 18.42 3.90 9.61
C VAL A 114 18.90 5.34 9.75
N LYS A 115 19.72 5.79 8.80
CA LYS A 115 20.17 7.19 8.77
C LYS A 115 19.20 8.02 7.92
N ALA A 116 19.05 9.30 8.26
CA ALA A 116 18.17 10.21 7.54
C ALA A 116 18.49 10.30 6.03
N GLU A 117 19.76 10.18 5.67
CA GLU A 117 20.24 10.21 4.29
C GLU A 117 19.88 8.96 3.47
N ASP A 118 19.57 7.84 4.16
CA ASP A 118 19.23 6.56 3.54
C ASP A 118 17.71 6.38 3.38
N VAL A 119 16.89 7.30 3.94
CA VAL A 119 15.41 7.22 3.83
C VAL A 119 14.96 7.71 2.45
N PRO A 120 14.36 6.85 1.62
CA PRO A 120 13.83 7.25 0.33
C PRO A 120 12.74 8.33 0.45
N ALA A 121 12.81 9.35 -0.40
CA ALA A 121 11.88 10.48 -0.37
C ALA A 121 10.41 10.08 -0.55
N GLU A 122 10.13 8.95 -1.19
CA GLU A 122 8.76 8.48 -1.38
C GLU A 122 8.06 8.07 -0.07
N LEU A 123 8.81 7.62 0.95
CA LEU A 123 8.26 7.33 2.28
C LEU A 123 7.83 8.60 3.03
N LEU A 124 8.37 9.75 2.62
CA LEU A 124 8.10 11.06 3.20
C LEU A 124 7.18 11.92 2.33
N THR A 125 6.79 11.43 1.15
CA THR A 125 5.96 12.18 0.20
C THR A 125 4.66 11.46 -0.05
N ALA A 126 3.56 12.22 -0.06
CA ALA A 126 2.25 11.66 -0.33
C ALA A 126 2.14 11.13 -1.77
N SER A 127 1.47 9.99 -1.93
CA SER A 127 1.09 9.51 -3.25
C SER A 127 0.07 10.42 -3.92
N GLY A 128 0.00 10.41 -5.25
CA GLY A 128 -0.97 11.19 -6.00
C GLY A 128 -2.42 10.76 -5.79
N SER A 129 -2.64 9.50 -5.39
CA SER A 129 -3.96 8.93 -5.13
C SER A 129 -4.32 8.91 -3.65
N GLY A 130 -3.34 8.90 -2.74
CA GLY A 130 -3.54 8.58 -1.33
C GLY A 130 -3.93 7.11 -1.06
N LEU A 131 -3.88 6.25 -2.10
CA LEU A 131 -4.29 4.84 -2.05
C LEU A 131 -3.26 3.92 -2.72
N ASP A 132 -2.02 4.39 -2.89
CA ASP A 132 -0.96 3.64 -3.56
C ASP A 132 -0.59 2.38 -2.75
N PRO A 133 -0.76 1.16 -3.30
CA PRO A 133 -0.43 -0.07 -2.60
C PRO A 133 1.06 -0.42 -2.66
N HIS A 134 1.87 0.39 -3.34
CA HIS A 134 3.26 0.04 -3.65
C HIS A 134 4.27 1.02 -3.05
N ILE A 135 5.45 0.46 -2.77
CA ILE A 135 6.68 1.19 -2.46
C ILE A 135 7.81 0.70 -3.37
N SER A 136 8.89 1.44 -3.48
CA SER A 136 10.08 0.96 -4.19
C SER A 136 10.80 -0.17 -3.42
N PRO A 137 11.62 -0.99 -4.09
CA PRO A 137 12.49 -1.95 -3.41
C PRO A 137 13.40 -1.28 -2.36
N GLU A 138 13.93 -0.09 -2.65
CA GLU A 138 14.75 0.68 -1.73
C GLU A 138 13.98 1.08 -0.47
N SER A 139 12.71 1.47 -0.63
CA SER A 139 11.83 1.80 0.50
C SER A 139 11.43 0.59 1.34
N ALA A 140 11.37 -0.59 0.75
CA ALA A 140 11.21 -1.83 1.49
C ALA A 140 12.50 -2.21 2.23
N GLU A 141 13.66 -2.09 1.58
CA GLU A 141 14.96 -2.49 2.14
C GLU A 141 15.29 -1.76 3.46
N VAL A 142 15.03 -0.46 3.55
CA VAL A 142 15.28 0.31 4.77
C VAL A 142 14.37 -0.08 5.93
N GLN A 143 13.26 -0.75 5.69
CA GLN A 143 12.32 -1.21 6.71
C GLN A 143 12.60 -2.65 7.19
N ILE A 144 13.31 -3.47 6.40
CA ILE A 144 13.56 -4.90 6.70
C ILE A 144 14.09 -5.14 8.11
N PRO A 145 15.10 -4.44 8.62
CA PRO A 145 15.63 -4.72 9.97
C PRO A 145 14.60 -4.51 11.08
N THR A 146 13.76 -3.49 10.96
CA THR A 146 12.71 -3.19 11.93
C THR A 146 11.59 -4.22 11.87
N VAL A 147 11.13 -4.56 10.68
CA VAL A 147 10.09 -5.57 10.45
C VAL A 147 10.57 -6.93 10.94
N ALA A 148 11.79 -7.36 10.62
CA ALA A 148 12.37 -8.62 11.08
C ALA A 148 12.40 -8.71 12.60
N LYS A 149 12.93 -7.65 13.26
CA LYS A 149 13.02 -7.58 14.71
C LYS A 149 11.65 -7.70 15.39
N ASN A 150 10.63 -7.01 14.87
CA ASN A 150 9.31 -6.93 15.51
C ASN A 150 8.38 -8.08 15.13
N SER A 151 8.59 -8.73 13.97
CA SER A 151 7.88 -9.94 13.57
C SER A 151 8.47 -11.22 14.16
N GLY A 152 9.74 -11.18 14.59
CA GLY A 152 10.48 -12.35 15.06
C GLY A 152 11.02 -13.24 13.94
N LEU A 153 10.93 -12.79 12.68
CA LEU A 153 11.52 -13.43 11.51
C LEU A 153 12.98 -13.01 11.34
N SER A 154 13.76 -13.78 10.60
CA SER A 154 15.10 -13.35 10.19
C SER A 154 15.02 -12.31 9.06
N GLU A 155 16.05 -11.47 8.92
CA GLU A 155 16.11 -10.49 7.82
C GLU A 155 16.10 -11.20 6.44
N GLU A 156 16.70 -12.39 6.34
CA GLU A 156 16.67 -13.19 5.12
C GLU A 156 15.26 -13.66 4.75
N GLU A 157 14.45 -14.06 5.73
CA GLU A 157 13.05 -14.42 5.49
C GLU A 157 12.23 -13.22 5.06
N VAL A 158 12.37 -12.08 5.74
CA VAL A 158 11.69 -10.84 5.38
C VAL A 158 12.11 -10.37 3.99
N LYS A 159 13.40 -10.44 3.67
CA LYS A 159 13.93 -10.08 2.34
C LYS A 159 13.35 -10.96 1.25
N LYS A 160 13.23 -12.25 1.49
CA LYS A 160 12.60 -13.19 0.55
C LYS A 160 11.12 -12.84 0.32
N ILE A 161 10.38 -12.50 1.38
CA ILE A 161 8.98 -12.04 1.27
C ILE A 161 8.89 -10.80 0.38
N VAL A 162 9.79 -9.82 0.56
CA VAL A 162 9.85 -8.63 -0.28
C VAL A 162 10.11 -8.99 -1.75
N GLU A 163 11.07 -9.89 -2.02
CA GLU A 163 11.38 -10.34 -3.37
C GLU A 163 10.18 -11.03 -4.05
N GLU A 164 9.45 -11.87 -3.33
CA GLU A 164 8.25 -12.57 -3.82
C GLU A 164 7.08 -11.63 -4.12
N ASN A 165 6.98 -10.50 -3.40
CA ASN A 165 5.96 -9.47 -3.59
C ASN A 165 6.45 -8.30 -4.46
N THR A 166 7.60 -8.44 -5.11
CA THR A 166 8.15 -7.42 -6.02
C THR A 166 7.71 -7.68 -7.46
N GLU A 167 6.93 -6.75 -8.00
CA GLU A 167 6.59 -6.73 -9.41
C GLU A 167 7.72 -6.11 -10.23
N LYS A 168 8.25 -6.89 -11.17
CA LYS A 168 9.33 -6.45 -12.06
C LYS A 168 8.81 -5.62 -13.22
N LYS A 169 9.72 -4.90 -13.88
CA LYS A 169 9.43 -4.14 -15.11
C LYS A 169 8.77 -5.02 -16.16
N THR A 170 7.69 -4.56 -16.75
CA THR A 170 7.00 -5.27 -17.84
C THR A 170 7.94 -5.43 -19.05
N LEU A 171 8.14 -6.67 -19.50
CA LEU A 171 9.11 -7.04 -20.54
C LEU A 171 10.56 -6.62 -20.21
N GLY A 172 10.87 -6.35 -18.95
CA GLY A 172 12.20 -5.89 -18.51
C GLY A 172 12.55 -4.44 -18.84
N VAL A 173 11.64 -3.68 -19.47
CA VAL A 173 11.90 -2.33 -20.00
C VAL A 173 10.88 -1.31 -19.52
N PHE A 174 9.60 -1.69 -19.42
CA PHE A 174 8.51 -0.76 -19.13
C PHE A 174 8.14 -0.72 -17.67
N GLY A 175 7.98 0.48 -17.11
CA GLY A 175 7.63 0.71 -15.72
C GLY A 175 8.84 0.65 -14.79
N GLU A 176 8.58 0.72 -13.49
CA GLU A 176 9.57 0.58 -12.42
C GLU A 176 9.24 -0.66 -11.59
N GLU A 177 10.25 -1.22 -10.93
CA GLU A 177 10.06 -2.29 -9.95
C GLU A 177 9.31 -1.72 -8.75
N ARG A 178 8.36 -2.47 -8.21
CA ARG A 178 7.53 -2.05 -7.10
C ARG A 178 7.15 -3.21 -6.20
N VAL A 179 7.11 -2.96 -4.91
CA VAL A 179 6.77 -3.92 -3.86
C VAL A 179 5.34 -3.69 -3.43
N ASN A 180 4.50 -4.71 -3.42
CA ASN A 180 3.14 -4.63 -2.90
C ASN A 180 3.16 -4.77 -1.37
N VAL A 181 2.84 -3.68 -0.67
CA VAL A 181 2.89 -3.62 0.81
C VAL A 181 1.90 -4.58 1.45
N LEU A 182 0.67 -4.66 0.93
CA LEU A 182 -0.34 -5.58 1.46
C LEU A 182 0.10 -7.04 1.30
N GLY A 183 0.62 -7.42 0.14
CA GLY A 183 1.13 -8.77 -0.09
C GLY A 183 2.26 -9.13 0.90
N CYS A 184 3.26 -8.26 1.06
CA CYS A 184 4.33 -8.46 2.05
C CYS A 184 3.76 -8.67 3.45
N ASN A 185 2.81 -7.83 3.87
CA ASN A 185 2.28 -7.87 5.22
C ASN A 185 1.40 -9.09 5.48
N LEU A 186 0.70 -9.59 4.48
CA LEU A 186 -0.03 -10.87 4.57
C LEU A 186 0.93 -12.05 4.73
N ASP A 187 2.01 -12.09 3.94
CA ASP A 187 3.03 -13.15 4.05
C ASP A 187 3.76 -13.11 5.40
N ILE A 188 4.05 -11.91 5.93
CA ILE A 188 4.60 -11.74 7.28
C ILE A 188 3.61 -12.24 8.33
N ALA A 189 2.34 -11.87 8.26
CA ALA A 189 1.31 -12.35 9.18
C ALA A 189 1.19 -13.88 9.16
N ALA A 190 1.18 -14.48 7.98
CA ALA A 190 1.17 -15.94 7.81
C ALA A 190 2.42 -16.60 8.42
N ALA A 191 3.62 -16.03 8.21
CA ALA A 191 4.86 -16.52 8.78
C ALA A 191 4.90 -16.40 10.32
N MET A 192 4.24 -15.38 10.89
CA MET A 192 4.05 -15.22 12.34
C MET A 192 2.98 -16.16 12.92
N GLY A 193 2.19 -16.87 12.10
CA GLY A 193 1.10 -17.72 12.51
C GLY A 193 -0.16 -16.96 12.96
N LYS A 194 -0.38 -15.77 12.40
CA LYS A 194 -1.55 -14.91 12.66
C LYS A 194 -2.64 -15.08 11.62
#